data_a9ae38890b0348e0d2fcb8d8c982d06b
#
_entry.id   a9ae38890b0348e0d2fcb8d8c982d06b
#
_cell.length_a   1.000
_cell.length_b   1.000
_cell.length_c   1.000
_cell.angle_alpha   90.00
_cell.angle_beta   90.00
_cell.angle_gamma   90.00
#
_symmetry.space_group_name_H-M   'P 1'
#
loop_
_entity.id
_entity.type
_entity.pdbx_description
1 polymer ?
#
loop_
_entity_poly.entity_id
_entity_poly.type
_entity_poly.pdbx_seq_one_letter_code
_entity_poly.pdbx_strand_id
1 'polypeptide(L)'
;MTLALRYAALSHVGLLRTGNEDSVYAGPRLLAVADGMGGHAAGEVASAVAIASLAALDEDAPGADLLATLRQAAVGANAHLRDMVDSDATLDGMGTTLTTLLFTGNRLGLLHIGDSRCYLLRDGILAQITHDDTFVQSLVDQGRITAEQAGSHPQRNMILRALDGRDDVQFDLSMREALAGDRYLLCSDGLTGPVGRENLQAALGHEDPRAAAERLVELALRGGGPDNITVIVADVVDGESTGVPVVAGAAAESPQAAPPHLASGAAGRAAAGRAAAAPRAPVPAPRPAARAGPHLRRATVLTVAVLALLAGGVGTGWAYVRSQWYVGSDGQQVNVYRGLTGSIAGVHLFSVQEHTGVQTRALSELDRSKVERGIRADGQADARRIVTVLHDQARCAPPTTPTPTPTPELSPPPAGSGPMPTAPPAGSAECPAPPLAGSRSTPGLTRGDPSSSPGPTPTGAMATGTTPTSPTPTGPIPTGPTQTSGLAP
;
A
#
# COMPACT_ATOMS: atom_id res chain seq x y z
N MET A 1 18.00 12.57 -35.94
CA MET A 1 18.84 12.18 -34.80
C MET A 1 18.14 10.96 -34.17
N THR A 2 18.90 9.94 -33.85
CA THR A 2 18.36 8.77 -33.12
C THR A 2 18.36 9.08 -31.62
N LEU A 3 17.27 8.81 -30.93
CA LEU A 3 17.21 8.96 -29.47
C LEU A 3 17.56 7.62 -28.80
N ALA A 4 18.21 7.71 -27.65
CA ALA A 4 18.63 6.57 -26.83
C ALA A 4 18.36 6.80 -25.37
N LEU A 5 18.35 5.72 -24.56
CA LEU A 5 18.22 5.79 -23.10
C LEU A 5 19.60 5.69 -22.44
N ARG A 6 19.88 6.62 -21.53
CA ARG A 6 20.97 6.56 -20.55
C ARG A 6 20.35 6.35 -19.17
N TYR A 7 20.62 5.23 -18.52
CA TYR A 7 19.88 4.81 -17.36
C TYR A 7 20.75 4.30 -16.21
N ALA A 8 20.17 4.33 -15.01
CA ALA A 8 20.66 3.64 -13.82
C ALA A 8 19.47 3.01 -13.08
N ALA A 9 19.70 1.82 -12.54
CA ALA A 9 18.70 1.11 -11.73
C ALA A 9 19.34 0.64 -10.42
N LEU A 10 18.61 0.80 -9.33
CA LEU A 10 18.98 0.36 -8.00
C LEU A 10 17.78 -0.29 -7.32
N SER A 11 18.03 -1.35 -6.54
CA SER A 11 17.06 -1.95 -5.63
C SER A 11 17.71 -2.22 -4.29
N HIS A 12 17.04 -1.89 -3.20
CA HIS A 12 17.53 -2.00 -1.83
C HIS A 12 16.43 -2.58 -0.94
N VAL A 13 16.78 -3.50 -0.05
CA VAL A 13 15.84 -4.21 0.83
C VAL A 13 15.11 -3.28 1.83
N GLY A 14 15.56 -2.04 1.99
CA GLY A 14 15.07 -1.14 3.04
C GLY A 14 15.72 -1.41 4.39
N LEU A 15 15.09 -0.91 5.48
CA LEU A 15 15.60 -1.09 6.84
C LEU A 15 14.72 -2.00 7.70
N LEU A 16 13.47 -2.24 7.32
CA LEU A 16 12.50 -3.01 8.10
C LEU A 16 12.15 -4.38 7.50
N ARG A 17 12.39 -4.58 6.20
CA ARG A 17 12.15 -5.85 5.52
C ARG A 17 13.35 -6.79 5.67
N THR A 18 13.11 -8.10 5.67
CA THR A 18 14.15 -9.13 5.77
C THR A 18 14.59 -9.66 4.41
N GLY A 19 13.76 -9.52 3.38
CA GLY A 19 13.98 -9.91 1.99
C GLY A 19 13.64 -8.78 1.05
N ASN A 20 14.08 -8.89 -0.18
CA ASN A 20 13.76 -7.97 -1.26
C ASN A 20 12.76 -8.65 -2.21
N GLU A 21 11.51 -8.22 -2.19
CA GLU A 21 10.44 -8.71 -3.06
C GLU A 21 10.30 -7.88 -4.34
N ASP A 22 10.99 -6.73 -4.43
CA ASP A 22 11.06 -5.92 -5.64
C ASP A 22 11.98 -6.53 -6.69
N SER A 23 11.65 -6.34 -7.95
CA SER A 23 12.49 -6.68 -9.10
C SER A 23 12.54 -5.52 -10.09
N VAL A 24 13.70 -5.35 -10.73
CA VAL A 24 13.93 -4.29 -11.71
C VAL A 24 14.73 -4.76 -12.91
N TYR A 25 14.35 -4.28 -14.08
CA TYR A 25 15.10 -4.37 -15.33
C TYR A 25 15.26 -3.00 -15.96
N ALA A 26 16.48 -2.65 -16.32
CA ALA A 26 16.75 -1.45 -17.11
C ALA A 26 17.73 -1.79 -18.25
N GLY A 27 17.28 -1.60 -19.47
CA GLY A 27 18.02 -1.89 -20.68
C GLY A 27 17.87 -0.79 -21.74
N PRO A 28 18.53 -0.94 -22.90
CA PRO A 28 18.50 0.01 -24.00
C PRO A 28 17.11 0.42 -24.49
N ARG A 29 16.12 -0.49 -24.36
CA ARG A 29 14.76 -0.27 -24.84
C ARG A 29 13.69 -0.49 -23.79
N LEU A 30 13.99 -1.31 -22.77
CA LEU A 30 13.02 -1.71 -21.77
C LEU A 30 13.45 -1.20 -20.39
N LEU A 31 12.52 -0.50 -19.71
CA LEU A 31 12.62 -0.18 -18.30
C LEU A 31 11.41 -0.82 -17.61
N ALA A 32 11.62 -1.58 -16.54
CA ALA A 32 10.53 -2.25 -15.83
C ALA A 32 10.82 -2.34 -14.33
N VAL A 33 9.82 -2.03 -13.52
CA VAL A 33 9.79 -2.20 -12.06
C VAL A 33 8.59 -3.07 -11.72
N ALA A 34 8.81 -4.03 -10.84
CA ALA A 34 7.80 -4.93 -10.30
C ALA A 34 8.00 -5.03 -8.79
N ASP A 35 6.96 -4.68 -8.03
CA ASP A 35 6.90 -4.74 -6.56
C ASP A 35 6.10 -5.98 -6.19
N GLY A 36 6.78 -6.95 -5.60
CA GLY A 36 6.22 -8.25 -5.27
C GLY A 36 5.45 -8.24 -3.97
N MET A 37 4.29 -8.88 -3.97
CA MET A 37 3.44 -9.02 -2.80
C MET A 37 3.03 -10.47 -2.59
N GLY A 38 2.87 -10.86 -1.30
CA GLY A 38 2.44 -12.19 -0.92
C GLY A 38 3.08 -12.64 0.40
N GLY A 39 2.62 -13.77 0.96
CA GLY A 39 3.24 -14.37 2.15
C GLY A 39 4.44 -15.26 1.77
N HIS A 40 5.46 -15.37 2.65
CA HIS A 40 6.56 -16.36 2.57
C HIS A 40 7.26 -16.45 1.19
N ALA A 41 8.09 -15.51 0.81
CA ALA A 41 8.89 -15.54 -0.43
C ALA A 41 8.07 -15.58 -1.75
N ALA A 42 6.74 -15.50 -1.69
CA ALA A 42 5.89 -15.56 -2.89
C ALA A 42 5.96 -14.27 -3.72
N GLY A 43 6.14 -13.11 -3.08
CA GLY A 43 6.30 -11.81 -3.74
C GLY A 43 7.59 -11.74 -4.56
N GLU A 44 8.72 -12.25 -4.03
CA GLU A 44 10.00 -12.28 -4.76
C GLU A 44 9.92 -13.12 -6.04
N VAL A 45 9.16 -14.22 -5.99
CA VAL A 45 8.95 -15.08 -7.16
C VAL A 45 8.09 -14.36 -8.19
N ALA A 46 6.98 -13.72 -7.76
CA ALA A 46 6.06 -13.04 -8.66
C ALA A 46 6.75 -11.89 -9.41
N SER A 47 7.47 -11.02 -8.71
CA SER A 47 8.19 -9.90 -9.32
C SER A 47 9.31 -10.36 -10.25
N ALA A 48 10.06 -11.41 -9.86
CA ALA A 48 11.13 -11.96 -10.69
C ALA A 48 10.58 -12.58 -11.99
N VAL A 49 9.46 -13.31 -11.93
CA VAL A 49 8.79 -13.87 -13.10
C VAL A 49 8.27 -12.78 -14.04
N ALA A 50 7.65 -11.72 -13.49
CA ALA A 50 7.18 -10.61 -14.29
C ALA A 50 8.33 -9.93 -15.05
N ILE A 51 9.42 -9.60 -14.37
CA ILE A 51 10.61 -8.99 -14.99
C ILE A 51 11.24 -9.91 -16.04
N ALA A 52 11.40 -11.20 -15.73
CA ALA A 52 11.97 -12.16 -16.68
C ALA A 52 11.13 -12.29 -17.96
N SER A 53 9.81 -12.29 -17.82
CA SER A 53 8.89 -12.40 -18.97
C SER A 53 8.97 -11.20 -19.92
N LEU A 54 9.29 -10.01 -19.40
CA LEU A 54 9.40 -8.80 -20.21
C LEU A 54 10.80 -8.56 -20.79
N ALA A 55 11.85 -9.09 -20.15
CA ALA A 55 13.23 -8.82 -20.52
C ALA A 55 13.57 -9.14 -21.99
N ALA A 56 12.86 -10.10 -22.60
CA ALA A 56 13.04 -10.44 -24.00
C ALA A 56 12.68 -9.28 -24.94
N LEU A 57 11.80 -8.36 -24.53
CA LEU A 57 11.41 -7.19 -25.33
C LEU A 57 12.56 -6.20 -25.56
N ASP A 58 13.62 -6.28 -24.76
CA ASP A 58 14.80 -5.43 -24.92
C ASP A 58 15.71 -5.88 -26.09
N GLU A 59 15.66 -7.18 -26.45
CA GLU A 59 16.48 -7.78 -27.52
C GLU A 59 15.83 -7.64 -28.89
N ASP A 60 14.53 -7.89 -28.97
CA ASP A 60 13.79 -7.86 -30.21
C ASP A 60 13.52 -6.42 -30.65
N ALA A 61 13.64 -6.13 -31.94
CA ALA A 61 13.14 -4.89 -32.48
C ALA A 61 11.63 -4.85 -32.25
N PRO A 62 11.11 -3.92 -31.43
CA PRO A 62 9.68 -3.90 -31.13
C PRO A 62 8.91 -3.77 -32.44
N GLY A 63 7.85 -4.56 -32.56
CA GLY A 63 6.93 -4.49 -33.71
C GLY A 63 6.31 -3.10 -33.84
N ALA A 64 5.54 -2.87 -34.90
CA ALA A 64 4.88 -1.59 -35.13
C ALA A 64 3.93 -1.16 -34.00
N ASP A 65 3.40 -2.11 -33.23
CA ASP A 65 2.48 -1.87 -32.10
C ASP A 65 3.13 -2.21 -30.75
N LEU A 66 3.70 -1.17 -30.12
CA LEU A 66 4.34 -1.27 -28.80
C LEU A 66 3.36 -1.66 -27.69
N LEU A 67 2.11 -1.18 -27.76
CA LEU A 67 1.13 -1.45 -26.71
C LEU A 67 0.62 -2.89 -26.77
N ALA A 68 0.42 -3.43 -27.97
CA ALA A 68 0.08 -4.84 -28.16
C ALA A 68 1.22 -5.74 -27.68
N THR A 69 2.47 -5.40 -27.98
CA THR A 69 3.67 -6.14 -27.55
C THR A 69 3.77 -6.16 -26.01
N LEU A 70 3.65 -5.01 -25.35
CA LEU A 70 3.66 -4.90 -23.88
C LEU A 70 2.52 -5.70 -23.25
N ARG A 71 1.29 -5.54 -23.77
CA ARG A 71 0.12 -6.28 -23.29
C ARG A 71 0.34 -7.79 -23.39
N GLN A 72 0.82 -8.28 -24.52
CA GLN A 72 1.04 -9.72 -24.74
C GLN A 72 2.07 -10.27 -23.75
N ALA A 73 3.18 -9.58 -23.54
CA ALA A 73 4.19 -9.98 -22.57
C ALA A 73 3.65 -10.00 -21.12
N ALA A 74 2.88 -8.98 -20.73
CA ALA A 74 2.29 -8.91 -19.39
C ALA A 74 1.20 -9.98 -19.17
N VAL A 75 0.37 -10.26 -20.18
CA VAL A 75 -0.60 -11.36 -20.13
C VAL A 75 0.13 -12.72 -20.03
N GLY A 76 1.22 -12.89 -20.76
CA GLY A 76 2.06 -14.08 -20.65
C GLY A 76 2.68 -14.24 -19.25
N ALA A 77 3.17 -13.14 -18.66
CA ALA A 77 3.66 -13.15 -17.28
C ALA A 77 2.57 -13.58 -16.29
N ASN A 78 1.36 -13.00 -16.41
CA ASN A 78 0.24 -13.35 -15.54
C ASN A 78 -0.21 -14.81 -15.69
N ALA A 79 -0.24 -15.34 -16.91
CA ALA A 79 -0.52 -16.76 -17.15
C ALA A 79 0.54 -17.66 -16.51
N HIS A 80 1.80 -17.26 -16.55
CA HIS A 80 2.88 -18.02 -15.91
C HIS A 80 2.73 -18.03 -14.38
N LEU A 81 2.37 -16.90 -13.75
CA LEU A 81 2.08 -16.85 -12.31
C LEU A 81 0.94 -17.81 -11.96
N ARG A 82 -0.12 -17.89 -12.78
CA ARG A 82 -1.21 -18.86 -12.59
C ARG A 82 -0.70 -20.30 -12.63
N ASP A 83 0.05 -20.67 -13.67
CA ASP A 83 0.57 -22.03 -13.82
C ASP A 83 1.44 -22.42 -12.60
N MET A 84 2.17 -21.47 -12.02
CA MET A 84 2.97 -21.69 -10.82
C MET A 84 2.08 -21.91 -9.58
N VAL A 85 1.05 -21.11 -9.37
CA VAL A 85 0.10 -21.30 -8.25
C VAL A 85 -0.64 -22.62 -8.38
N ASP A 86 -1.06 -22.99 -9.60
CA ASP A 86 -1.73 -24.26 -9.87
C ASP A 86 -0.82 -25.47 -9.60
N SER A 87 0.49 -25.31 -9.76
CA SER A 87 1.48 -26.36 -9.51
C SER A 87 1.95 -26.43 -8.08
N ASP A 88 1.94 -25.32 -7.33
CA ASP A 88 2.38 -25.20 -5.93
C ASP A 88 1.46 -24.28 -5.12
N ALA A 89 0.56 -24.87 -4.37
CA ALA A 89 -0.40 -24.14 -3.52
C ALA A 89 0.27 -23.29 -2.42
N THR A 90 1.57 -23.44 -2.16
CA THR A 90 2.30 -22.57 -1.21
C THR A 90 2.50 -21.15 -1.77
N LEU A 91 2.34 -20.99 -3.09
CA LEU A 91 2.41 -19.71 -3.79
C LEU A 91 1.04 -19.00 -3.90
N ASP A 92 -0.03 -19.57 -3.32
CA ASP A 92 -1.35 -18.96 -3.33
C ASP A 92 -1.32 -17.56 -2.68
N GLY A 93 -1.92 -16.60 -3.38
CA GLY A 93 -1.91 -15.19 -2.98
C GLY A 93 -0.64 -14.43 -3.36
N MET A 94 0.28 -15.02 -4.15
CA MET A 94 1.37 -14.25 -4.75
C MET A 94 0.85 -13.29 -5.79
N GLY A 95 1.52 -12.16 -5.93
CA GLY A 95 1.23 -11.18 -6.97
C GLY A 95 2.35 -10.17 -7.07
N THR A 96 2.25 -9.30 -8.06
CA THR A 96 3.20 -8.20 -8.24
C THR A 96 2.56 -7.04 -8.97
N THR A 97 3.01 -5.82 -8.68
CA THR A 97 2.78 -4.68 -9.55
C THR A 97 3.61 -4.82 -10.82
N LEU A 98 3.32 -4.03 -11.83
CA LEU A 98 4.19 -3.91 -13.00
C LEU A 98 4.06 -2.53 -13.62
N THR A 99 5.17 -1.79 -13.67
CA THR A 99 5.29 -0.50 -14.36
C THR A 99 6.43 -0.59 -15.36
N THR A 100 6.12 -0.41 -16.66
CA THR A 100 7.06 -0.68 -17.75
C THR A 100 7.01 0.39 -18.81
N LEU A 101 8.19 0.82 -19.29
CA LEU A 101 8.37 1.63 -20.48
C LEU A 101 9.11 0.84 -21.56
N LEU A 102 8.55 0.76 -22.76
CA LEU A 102 9.19 0.19 -23.93
C LEU A 102 9.48 1.29 -24.96
N PHE A 103 10.77 1.52 -25.24
CA PHE A 103 11.27 2.62 -26.05
C PHE A 103 11.57 2.15 -27.48
N THR A 104 11.16 2.95 -28.45
CA THR A 104 11.57 2.76 -29.86
C THR A 104 11.60 4.11 -30.60
N GLY A 105 12.77 4.51 -31.07
CA GLY A 105 12.95 5.77 -31.76
C GLY A 105 12.60 6.97 -30.87
N ASN A 106 11.47 7.64 -31.15
CA ASN A 106 10.95 8.74 -30.34
C ASN A 106 9.63 8.38 -29.62
N ARG A 107 9.28 7.09 -29.53
CA ARG A 107 8.03 6.62 -28.95
C ARG A 107 8.29 5.76 -27.72
N LEU A 108 7.47 5.95 -26.71
CA LEU A 108 7.44 5.16 -25.48
C LEU A 108 6.05 4.54 -25.33
N GLY A 109 6.00 3.21 -25.27
CA GLY A 109 4.83 2.48 -24.76
C GLY A 109 4.94 2.38 -23.25
N LEU A 110 3.91 2.84 -22.51
CA LEU A 110 3.75 2.66 -21.08
C LEU A 110 2.71 1.57 -20.82
N LEU A 111 3.05 0.58 -19.99
CA LEU A 111 2.12 -0.35 -19.37
C LEU A 111 2.24 -0.22 -17.86
N HIS A 112 1.08 -0.18 -17.19
CA HIS A 112 1.03 -0.04 -15.74
C HIS A 112 -0.11 -0.86 -15.13
N ILE A 113 0.17 -1.47 -13.97
CA ILE A 113 -0.79 -2.08 -13.05
C ILE A 113 -0.19 -2.05 -11.64
N GLY A 114 -0.96 -1.62 -10.65
CA GLY A 114 -0.56 -1.54 -9.25
C GLY A 114 -0.31 -0.12 -8.78
N ASP A 115 0.59 0.07 -7.82
CA ASP A 115 0.91 1.36 -7.18
C ASP A 115 2.40 1.74 -7.26
N SER A 116 3.20 0.95 -7.96
CA SER A 116 4.51 1.41 -8.46
C SER A 116 4.30 2.55 -9.44
N ARG A 117 5.16 3.56 -9.43
CA ARG A 117 4.89 4.79 -10.18
C ARG A 117 5.92 5.08 -11.27
N CYS A 118 5.46 5.78 -12.30
CA CYS A 118 6.31 6.39 -13.31
C CYS A 118 6.10 7.90 -13.33
N TYR A 119 7.22 8.63 -13.32
CA TYR A 119 7.25 10.10 -13.42
C TYR A 119 8.05 10.52 -14.65
N LEU A 120 7.65 11.65 -15.21
CA LEU A 120 8.38 12.37 -16.26
C LEU A 120 8.82 13.74 -15.71
N LEU A 121 10.11 14.01 -15.76
CA LEU A 121 10.67 15.35 -15.58
C LEU A 121 11.01 15.90 -16.96
N ARG A 122 10.27 16.93 -17.38
CA ARG A 122 10.43 17.66 -18.64
C ARG A 122 10.36 19.15 -18.35
N ASP A 123 11.31 19.91 -18.88
CA ASP A 123 11.40 21.36 -18.70
C ASP A 123 11.35 21.80 -17.22
N GLY A 124 11.96 21.01 -16.33
CA GLY A 124 11.97 21.27 -14.90
C GLY A 124 10.66 20.94 -14.17
N ILE A 125 9.65 20.42 -14.85
CA ILE A 125 8.34 20.04 -14.27
C ILE A 125 8.28 18.52 -14.10
N LEU A 126 8.10 18.07 -12.85
CA LEU A 126 7.88 16.66 -12.54
C LEU A 126 6.39 16.32 -12.64
N ALA A 127 6.02 15.35 -13.46
CA ALA A 127 4.65 14.86 -13.59
C ALA A 127 4.61 13.35 -13.33
N GLN A 128 3.70 12.87 -12.47
CA GLN A 128 3.36 11.45 -12.40
C GLN A 128 2.56 11.10 -13.65
N ILE A 129 2.96 10.06 -14.37
CA ILE A 129 2.33 9.64 -15.63
C ILE A 129 1.61 8.29 -15.53
N THR A 130 1.67 7.64 -14.38
CA THR A 130 0.86 6.50 -13.97
C THR A 130 -0.26 6.94 -13.02
N HIS A 131 -1.27 6.11 -12.88
CA HIS A 131 -2.38 6.30 -11.94
C HIS A 131 -2.42 5.08 -11.01
N ASP A 132 -2.34 5.29 -9.70
CA ASP A 132 -2.21 4.19 -8.75
C ASP A 132 -3.49 3.35 -8.66
N ASP A 133 -3.35 2.04 -8.68
CA ASP A 133 -4.44 1.08 -8.51
C ASP A 133 -4.71 0.75 -7.05
N THR A 134 -4.89 1.77 -6.22
CA THR A 134 -5.15 1.60 -4.79
C THR A 134 -6.57 1.96 -4.40
N PHE A 135 -7.03 1.41 -3.29
CA PHE A 135 -8.33 1.76 -2.72
C PHE A 135 -8.40 3.26 -2.42
N VAL A 136 -7.34 3.84 -1.86
CA VAL A 136 -7.33 5.27 -1.52
C VAL A 136 -7.36 6.16 -2.76
N GLN A 137 -6.69 5.77 -3.84
CA GLN A 137 -6.76 6.49 -5.10
C GLN A 137 -8.18 6.47 -5.67
N SER A 138 -8.88 5.33 -5.58
CA SER A 138 -10.29 5.26 -6.00
C SER A 138 -11.20 6.19 -5.19
N LEU A 139 -10.90 6.44 -3.90
CA LEU A 139 -11.63 7.41 -3.08
C LEU A 139 -11.31 8.86 -3.47
N VAL A 140 -10.07 9.15 -3.86
CA VAL A 140 -9.66 10.47 -4.39
C VAL A 140 -10.39 10.75 -5.71
N ASP A 141 -10.43 9.79 -6.63
CA ASP A 141 -11.09 9.92 -7.93
C ASP A 141 -12.60 10.16 -7.80
N GLN A 142 -13.22 9.54 -6.77
CA GLN A 142 -14.62 9.77 -6.41
C GLN A 142 -14.86 11.10 -5.67
N GLY A 143 -13.80 11.87 -5.37
CA GLY A 143 -13.89 13.10 -4.59
C GLY A 143 -14.29 12.89 -3.12
N ARG A 144 -14.14 11.67 -2.58
CA ARG A 144 -14.51 11.31 -1.20
C ARG A 144 -13.43 11.69 -0.18
N ILE A 145 -12.18 11.70 -0.61
CA ILE A 145 -11.03 12.16 0.18
C ILE A 145 -10.10 13.01 -0.69
N THR A 146 -9.26 13.85 -0.08
CA THR A 146 -8.20 14.56 -0.80
C THR A 146 -6.96 13.69 -0.96
N ALA A 147 -6.04 14.08 -1.87
CA ALA A 147 -4.77 13.39 -2.05
C ALA A 147 -3.91 13.39 -0.76
N GLU A 148 -3.98 14.47 0.04
CA GLU A 148 -3.28 14.55 1.33
C GLU A 148 -3.87 13.58 2.35
N GLN A 149 -5.19 13.42 2.37
CA GLN A 149 -5.87 12.46 3.24
C GLN A 149 -5.56 11.01 2.85
N ALA A 150 -5.37 10.73 1.55
CA ALA A 150 -4.99 9.40 1.07
C ALA A 150 -3.66 8.94 1.66
N GLY A 151 -2.65 9.83 1.78
CA GLY A 151 -1.33 9.53 2.33
C GLY A 151 -1.34 9.05 3.79
N SER A 152 -2.33 9.46 4.59
CA SER A 152 -2.49 9.07 6.00
C SER A 152 -3.61 8.05 6.24
N HIS A 153 -4.26 7.56 5.19
CA HIS A 153 -5.39 6.65 5.32
C HIS A 153 -4.94 5.25 5.81
N PRO A 154 -5.70 4.59 6.72
CA PRO A 154 -5.34 3.26 7.24
C PRO A 154 -5.20 2.18 6.16
N GLN A 155 -5.92 2.30 5.05
CA GLN A 155 -5.92 1.36 3.93
C GLN A 155 -5.13 1.89 2.71
N ARG A 156 -4.13 2.77 2.92
CA ARG A 156 -3.35 3.37 1.82
C ARG A 156 -2.60 2.35 0.96
N ASN A 157 -2.17 1.23 1.57
CA ASN A 157 -1.44 0.16 0.89
C ASN A 157 -2.35 -0.94 0.31
N MET A 158 -3.68 -0.70 0.22
CA MET A 158 -4.61 -1.67 -0.34
C MET A 158 -4.63 -1.56 -1.87
N ILE A 159 -3.95 -2.47 -2.55
CA ILE A 159 -3.88 -2.58 -4.00
C ILE A 159 -5.17 -3.25 -4.51
N LEU A 160 -5.74 -2.72 -5.58
CA LEU A 160 -6.98 -3.20 -6.20
C LEU A 160 -6.72 -4.02 -7.46
N ARG A 161 -5.62 -3.75 -8.18
CA ARG A 161 -5.22 -4.45 -9.41
C ARG A 161 -3.74 -4.79 -9.35
N ALA A 162 -3.39 -6.03 -9.69
CA ALA A 162 -2.02 -6.54 -9.76
C ALA A 162 -1.93 -7.70 -10.75
N LEU A 163 -0.73 -8.16 -11.07
CA LEU A 163 -0.50 -9.46 -11.68
C LEU A 163 -0.56 -10.52 -10.58
N ASP A 164 -1.61 -11.31 -10.53
CA ASP A 164 -1.86 -12.30 -9.48
C ASP A 164 -2.34 -13.66 -10.02
N GLY A 165 -2.18 -13.89 -11.32
CA GLY A 165 -2.59 -15.11 -11.99
C GLY A 165 -4.10 -15.18 -12.32
N ARG A 166 -4.92 -14.21 -11.90
CA ARG A 166 -6.36 -14.21 -12.22
C ARG A 166 -6.63 -13.94 -13.69
N ASP A 167 -7.81 -14.40 -14.17
CA ASP A 167 -8.34 -14.00 -15.47
C ASP A 167 -8.71 -12.51 -15.46
N ASP A 168 -8.88 -11.92 -16.64
CA ASP A 168 -9.34 -10.54 -16.84
C ASP A 168 -8.46 -9.43 -16.24
N VAL A 169 -7.14 -9.62 -16.25
CA VAL A 169 -6.20 -8.57 -15.86
C VAL A 169 -6.29 -7.38 -16.81
N GLN A 170 -6.58 -6.21 -16.26
CA GLN A 170 -6.67 -4.94 -17.01
C GLN A 170 -5.42 -4.10 -16.75
N PHE A 171 -4.78 -3.66 -17.83
CA PHE A 171 -3.59 -2.82 -17.79
C PHE A 171 -3.93 -1.40 -18.25
N ASP A 172 -3.32 -0.43 -17.60
CA ASP A 172 -3.29 0.94 -18.12
C ASP A 172 -2.19 1.03 -19.18
N LEU A 173 -2.60 1.30 -20.42
CA LEU A 173 -1.72 1.35 -21.58
C LEU A 173 -1.80 2.74 -22.22
N SER A 174 -0.64 3.35 -22.45
CA SER A 174 -0.58 4.63 -23.17
C SER A 174 0.68 4.74 -24.03
N MET A 175 0.53 5.46 -25.15
CA MET A 175 1.66 5.82 -26.01
C MET A 175 2.08 7.26 -25.72
N ARG A 176 3.39 7.48 -25.61
CA ARG A 176 3.96 8.81 -25.36
C ARG A 176 5.06 9.10 -26.35
N GLU A 177 5.26 10.40 -26.63
CA GLU A 177 6.41 10.88 -27.38
C GLU A 177 7.55 11.17 -26.40
N ALA A 178 8.74 10.63 -26.73
CA ALA A 178 9.98 10.92 -26.02
C ALA A 178 10.73 12.07 -26.72
N LEU A 179 11.21 13.01 -25.94
CA LEU A 179 12.02 14.13 -26.41
C LEU A 179 13.41 14.06 -25.78
N ALA A 180 14.43 14.52 -26.52
CA ALA A 180 15.76 14.67 -25.93
C ALA A 180 15.70 15.62 -24.72
N GLY A 181 16.32 15.24 -23.62
CA GLY A 181 16.25 15.95 -22.34
C GLY A 181 15.15 15.49 -21.39
N ASP A 182 14.24 14.62 -21.81
CA ASP A 182 13.30 13.98 -20.89
C ASP A 182 14.04 13.11 -19.88
N ARG A 183 13.60 13.14 -18.64
CA ARG A 183 14.04 12.20 -17.60
C ARG A 183 12.86 11.46 -17.03
N TYR A 184 12.94 10.13 -17.03
CA TYR A 184 11.94 9.24 -16.45
C TYR A 184 12.43 8.69 -15.11
N LEU A 185 11.52 8.58 -14.14
CA LEU A 185 11.71 7.84 -12.90
C LEU A 185 10.64 6.76 -12.83
N LEU A 186 11.05 5.49 -12.75
CA LEU A 186 10.18 4.39 -12.34
C LEU A 186 10.57 3.97 -10.93
N CYS A 187 9.61 3.71 -10.06
CA CYS A 187 9.90 3.32 -8.69
C CYS A 187 8.77 2.52 -8.03
N SER A 188 9.12 1.69 -7.05
CA SER A 188 8.17 1.08 -6.13
C SER A 188 7.65 2.08 -5.08
N ASP A 189 6.64 1.68 -4.32
CA ASP A 189 6.01 2.51 -3.28
C ASP A 189 6.95 2.80 -2.10
N GLY A 190 7.96 1.94 -1.86
CA GLY A 190 9.00 2.16 -0.86
C GLY A 190 9.85 3.41 -1.08
N LEU A 191 9.88 3.96 -2.31
CA LEU A 191 10.43 5.30 -2.55
C LEU A 191 9.39 6.38 -2.22
N THR A 192 8.18 6.28 -2.77
CA THR A 192 7.19 7.36 -2.73
C THR A 192 6.42 7.45 -1.41
N GLY A 193 6.44 6.40 -0.61
CA GLY A 193 5.91 6.42 0.75
C GLY A 193 6.64 7.41 1.67
N PRO A 194 7.96 7.31 1.81
CA PRO A 194 8.74 8.21 2.68
C PRO A 194 9.22 9.49 1.99
N VAL A 195 9.26 9.59 0.66
CA VAL A 195 9.86 10.72 -0.07
C VAL A 195 8.80 11.55 -0.78
N GLY A 196 8.60 12.78 -0.32
CA GLY A 196 7.66 13.71 -0.93
C GLY A 196 8.10 14.22 -2.30
N ARG A 197 7.13 14.68 -3.11
CA ARG A 197 7.29 15.12 -4.50
C ARG A 197 8.41 16.15 -4.72
N GLU A 198 8.55 17.13 -3.82
CA GLU A 198 9.59 18.17 -3.91
C GLU A 198 11.01 17.57 -3.82
N ASN A 199 11.19 16.59 -2.90
CA ASN A 199 12.45 15.89 -2.74
C ASN A 199 12.75 14.97 -3.93
N LEU A 200 11.73 14.33 -4.52
CA LEU A 200 11.88 13.57 -5.76
C LEU A 200 12.39 14.48 -6.89
N GLN A 201 11.74 15.63 -7.09
CA GLN A 201 12.11 16.59 -8.13
C GLN A 201 13.53 17.13 -7.91
N ALA A 202 13.90 17.47 -6.69
CA ALA A 202 15.24 17.94 -6.35
C ALA A 202 16.31 16.87 -6.61
N ALA A 203 16.05 15.61 -6.24
CA ALA A 203 16.97 14.51 -6.49
C ALA A 203 17.13 14.20 -7.98
N LEU A 204 16.07 14.31 -8.76
CA LEU A 204 16.08 14.15 -10.21
C LEU A 204 16.80 15.31 -10.94
N GLY A 205 17.09 16.40 -10.27
CA GLY A 205 17.91 17.50 -10.81
C GLY A 205 19.40 17.20 -10.95
N HIS A 206 19.91 16.07 -10.42
CA HIS A 206 21.30 15.65 -10.64
C HIS A 206 21.52 15.27 -12.12
N GLU A 207 22.64 15.70 -12.71
CA GLU A 207 22.93 15.44 -14.13
C GLU A 207 23.11 13.95 -14.44
N ASP A 208 23.77 13.20 -13.55
CA ASP A 208 23.99 11.77 -13.74
C ASP A 208 22.81 10.95 -13.21
N PRO A 209 22.19 10.06 -14.04
CA PRO A 209 21.10 9.17 -13.61
C PRO A 209 21.47 8.32 -12.40
N ARG A 210 22.72 7.87 -12.30
CA ARG A 210 23.18 7.04 -11.18
C ARG A 210 23.22 7.84 -9.88
N ALA A 211 23.78 9.03 -9.90
CA ALA A 211 23.80 9.91 -8.73
C ALA A 211 22.37 10.28 -8.27
N ALA A 212 21.46 10.52 -9.22
CA ALA A 212 20.05 10.74 -8.92
C ALA A 212 19.40 9.53 -8.26
N ALA A 213 19.63 8.33 -8.80
CA ALA A 213 19.09 7.08 -8.23
C ALA A 213 19.64 6.80 -6.82
N GLU A 214 20.96 6.96 -6.61
CA GLU A 214 21.59 6.81 -5.30
C GLU A 214 21.01 7.80 -4.27
N ARG A 215 20.80 9.05 -4.70
CA ARG A 215 20.19 10.09 -3.87
C ARG A 215 18.74 9.78 -3.49
N LEU A 216 17.95 9.24 -4.42
CA LEU A 216 16.57 8.83 -4.15
C LEU A 216 16.52 7.71 -3.11
N VAL A 217 17.32 6.66 -3.27
CA VAL A 217 17.42 5.56 -2.30
C VAL A 217 17.86 6.08 -0.93
N GLU A 218 18.87 6.96 -0.87
CA GLU A 218 19.31 7.56 0.38
C GLU A 218 18.20 8.37 1.08
N LEU A 219 17.39 9.11 0.33
CA LEU A 219 16.26 9.85 0.87
C LEU A 219 15.20 8.91 1.48
N ALA A 220 14.89 7.81 0.80
CA ALA A 220 13.93 6.82 1.30
C ALA A 220 14.45 6.12 2.57
N LEU A 221 15.72 5.76 2.61
CA LEU A 221 16.37 5.19 3.81
C LEU A 221 16.36 6.16 4.98
N ARG A 222 16.63 7.46 4.75
CA ARG A 222 16.51 8.51 5.78
C ARG A 222 15.08 8.73 6.24
N GLY A 223 14.10 8.46 5.38
CA GLY A 223 12.67 8.46 5.72
C GLY A 223 12.22 7.24 6.52
N GLY A 224 13.17 6.37 6.91
CA GLY A 224 12.94 5.16 7.70
C GLY A 224 13.04 3.85 6.94
N GLY A 225 13.11 3.87 5.60
CA GLY A 225 13.21 2.70 4.72
C GLY A 225 12.22 1.58 5.09
N PRO A 226 10.90 1.86 5.18
CA PRO A 226 9.93 0.90 5.73
C PRO A 226 9.70 -0.29 4.82
N ASP A 227 10.02 -0.16 3.55
CA ASP A 227 9.81 -1.16 2.51
C ASP A 227 11.04 -1.33 1.60
N ASN A 228 10.95 -2.27 0.66
CA ASN A 228 11.90 -2.41 -0.44
C ASN A 228 11.88 -1.14 -1.29
N ILE A 229 13.05 -0.65 -1.70
CA ILE A 229 13.21 0.63 -2.41
C ILE A 229 13.81 0.34 -3.77
N THR A 230 13.04 0.45 -4.81
CA THR A 230 13.49 0.18 -6.17
C THR A 230 13.25 1.38 -7.05
N VAL A 231 14.29 1.77 -7.81
CA VAL A 231 14.28 2.96 -8.66
C VAL A 231 15.00 2.71 -9.97
N ILE A 232 14.46 3.28 -11.07
CA ILE A 232 15.15 3.49 -12.33
C ILE A 232 15.11 4.97 -12.63
N VAL A 233 16.27 5.57 -12.92
CA VAL A 233 16.35 6.92 -13.51
C VAL A 233 16.89 6.76 -14.92
N ALA A 234 16.18 7.29 -15.92
CA ALA A 234 16.55 7.17 -17.32
C ALA A 234 16.39 8.51 -18.05
N ASP A 235 17.44 8.92 -18.75
CA ASP A 235 17.46 10.11 -19.61
C ASP A 235 17.27 9.71 -21.07
N VAL A 236 16.48 10.49 -21.78
CA VAL A 236 16.41 10.44 -23.24
C VAL A 236 17.50 11.35 -23.81
N VAL A 237 18.44 10.79 -24.50
CA VAL A 237 19.61 11.50 -25.07
C VAL A 237 19.69 11.29 -26.57
N ASP A 238 20.32 12.24 -27.26
CA ASP A 238 20.70 12.06 -28.66
C ASP A 238 21.86 11.07 -28.79
N GLY A 239 21.73 10.09 -29.68
CA GLY A 239 22.79 9.11 -29.96
C GLY A 239 22.29 7.68 -30.01
N GLU A 240 23.22 6.73 -29.83
CA GLU A 240 22.93 5.28 -29.75
C GLU A 240 23.11 4.81 -28.31
N SER A 241 22.24 3.88 -27.90
CA SER A 241 22.36 3.29 -26.57
C SER A 241 23.53 2.30 -26.55
N THR A 242 24.48 2.53 -25.65
CA THR A 242 25.62 1.63 -25.37
C THR A 242 25.47 0.96 -24.01
N GLY A 243 24.33 1.13 -23.36
CA GLY A 243 24.09 0.61 -22.01
C GLY A 243 24.01 -0.92 -21.98
N VAL A 244 24.64 -1.52 -20.96
CA VAL A 244 24.47 -2.94 -20.66
C VAL A 244 23.22 -3.09 -19.78
N PRO A 245 22.32 -4.06 -20.07
CA PRO A 245 21.15 -4.26 -19.23
C PRO A 245 21.49 -4.50 -17.76
N VAL A 246 20.71 -3.89 -16.89
CA VAL A 246 20.82 -3.97 -15.43
C VAL A 246 19.62 -4.72 -14.89
N VAL A 247 19.86 -5.79 -14.11
CA VAL A 247 18.83 -6.50 -13.33
C VAL A 247 19.19 -6.37 -11.86
N ALA A 248 18.24 -6.03 -10.97
CA ALA A 248 18.47 -5.94 -9.54
C ALA A 248 17.23 -6.40 -8.76
N GLY A 249 17.33 -6.49 -7.43
CA GLY A 249 16.28 -7.03 -6.57
C GLY A 249 16.13 -8.53 -6.70
N ALA A 250 14.95 -9.08 -6.41
CA ALA A 250 14.66 -10.49 -6.40
C ALA A 250 15.03 -11.20 -7.72
N ALA A 251 14.80 -10.56 -8.87
CA ALA A 251 15.16 -11.11 -10.18
C ALA A 251 16.69 -11.34 -10.37
N ALA A 252 17.53 -10.64 -9.61
CA ALA A 252 18.97 -10.86 -9.64
C ALA A 252 19.43 -11.94 -8.65
N GLU A 253 18.69 -12.14 -7.56
CA GLU A 253 19.02 -13.08 -6.49
C GLU A 253 18.50 -14.49 -6.77
N SER A 254 17.36 -14.60 -7.47
CA SER A 254 16.68 -15.86 -7.80
C SER A 254 16.53 -16.08 -9.32
N PRO A 255 17.63 -16.22 -10.07
CA PRO A 255 17.56 -16.40 -11.53
C PRO A 255 16.85 -17.71 -11.94
N GLN A 256 16.65 -18.66 -11.01
CA GLN A 256 15.89 -19.90 -11.25
C GLN A 256 14.37 -19.70 -11.27
N ALA A 257 13.86 -18.58 -10.77
CA ALA A 257 12.43 -18.23 -10.85
C ALA A 257 12.00 -17.93 -12.31
N ALA A 258 12.95 -17.67 -13.21
CA ALA A 258 12.67 -17.47 -14.62
C ALA A 258 12.55 -18.81 -15.36
N PRO A 259 11.57 -18.96 -16.27
CA PRO A 259 11.48 -20.13 -17.14
C PRO A 259 12.79 -20.38 -17.90
N PRO A 260 13.18 -21.63 -18.19
CA PRO A 260 14.47 -21.96 -18.83
C PRO A 260 14.72 -21.26 -20.16
N HIS A 261 13.67 -20.97 -20.94
CA HIS A 261 13.75 -20.25 -22.22
C HIS A 261 14.02 -18.74 -22.03
N LEU A 262 13.75 -18.17 -20.84
CA LEU A 262 14.05 -16.78 -20.52
C LEU A 262 15.42 -16.63 -19.83
N ALA A 263 15.94 -17.70 -19.22
CA ALA A 263 17.27 -17.68 -18.60
C ALA A 263 18.40 -17.47 -19.64
N SER A 264 18.17 -17.76 -20.90
CA SER A 264 19.09 -17.50 -22.02
C SER A 264 19.00 -16.08 -22.59
N GLY A 265 17.97 -15.29 -22.20
CA GLY A 265 17.77 -13.93 -22.67
C GLY A 265 18.68 -12.88 -22.02
N ALA A 266 18.41 -11.58 -22.29
CA ALA A 266 19.20 -10.45 -21.78
C ALA A 266 19.28 -10.42 -20.26
N ALA A 267 18.18 -10.72 -19.56
CA ALA A 267 18.13 -10.80 -18.10
C ALA A 267 19.06 -11.89 -17.56
N GLY A 268 19.04 -13.08 -18.16
CA GLY A 268 19.92 -14.19 -17.78
C GLY A 268 21.40 -13.86 -18.03
N ARG A 269 21.72 -13.22 -19.19
CA ARG A 269 23.06 -12.77 -19.48
C ARG A 269 23.53 -11.66 -18.55
N ALA A 270 22.68 -10.70 -18.19
CA ALA A 270 23.00 -9.63 -17.25
C ALA A 270 23.25 -10.15 -15.82
N ALA A 271 22.44 -11.13 -15.38
CA ALA A 271 22.64 -11.80 -14.10
C ALA A 271 23.94 -12.64 -14.09
N ALA A 272 24.21 -13.41 -15.17
CA ALA A 272 25.44 -14.17 -15.32
C ALA A 272 26.68 -13.28 -15.41
N GLY A 273 26.59 -12.13 -16.11
CA GLY A 273 27.67 -11.13 -16.18
C GLY A 273 28.04 -10.56 -14.82
N ARG A 274 27.06 -10.29 -13.95
CA ARG A 274 27.32 -9.84 -12.57
C ARG A 274 27.92 -10.94 -11.70
N ALA A 275 27.43 -12.16 -11.80
CA ALA A 275 27.99 -13.30 -11.07
C ALA A 275 29.45 -13.55 -11.49
N ALA A 276 29.82 -13.27 -12.75
CA ALA A 276 31.17 -13.34 -13.25
C ALA A 276 32.06 -12.14 -12.84
N ALA A 277 31.45 -10.97 -12.66
CA ALA A 277 32.16 -9.73 -12.25
C ALA A 277 32.28 -9.55 -10.73
N ALA A 278 31.51 -10.31 -9.93
CA ALA A 278 31.68 -10.35 -8.48
C ALA A 278 33.08 -10.86 -8.15
N PRO A 279 33.86 -10.19 -7.24
CA PRO A 279 35.14 -10.69 -6.82
C PRO A 279 34.92 -12.11 -6.27
N ARG A 280 35.43 -13.11 -7.00
CA ARG A 280 35.44 -14.49 -6.49
C ARG A 280 36.23 -14.46 -5.19
N ALA A 281 35.52 -14.72 -4.07
CA ALA A 281 36.21 -15.05 -2.83
C ALA A 281 37.23 -16.17 -3.13
N PRO A 282 38.50 -16.03 -2.69
CA PRO A 282 39.52 -17.06 -2.95
C PRO A 282 38.95 -18.42 -2.56
N VAL A 283 38.94 -19.34 -3.50
CA VAL A 283 38.55 -20.72 -3.25
C VAL A 283 39.49 -21.22 -2.15
N PRO A 284 39.01 -21.59 -0.95
CA PRO A 284 39.88 -22.11 0.10
C PRO A 284 40.49 -23.41 -0.42
N ALA A 285 41.80 -23.47 -0.43
CA ALA A 285 42.51 -24.73 -0.68
C ALA A 285 41.98 -25.85 0.25
N PRO A 286 41.90 -27.11 -0.21
CA PRO A 286 41.36 -28.21 0.60
C PRO A 286 42.15 -28.27 1.89
N ARG A 287 41.52 -27.91 3.01
CA ARG A 287 42.08 -28.02 4.35
C ARG A 287 42.11 -29.49 4.73
N PRO A 288 43.22 -29.97 5.29
CA PRO A 288 43.26 -31.30 5.91
C PRO A 288 42.23 -31.38 7.03
N ALA A 289 41.52 -32.51 7.11
CA ALA A 289 40.46 -32.78 8.07
C ALA A 289 40.85 -32.33 9.50
N ALA A 290 40.31 -31.20 9.93
CA ALA A 290 40.50 -30.66 11.26
C ALA A 290 39.65 -31.46 12.25
N ARG A 291 40.32 -31.96 13.27
CA ARG A 291 39.73 -32.61 14.44
C ARG A 291 38.64 -31.73 15.05
N ALA A 292 37.50 -32.35 15.38
CA ALA A 292 36.35 -31.70 16.01
C ALA A 292 36.78 -30.91 17.27
N GLY A 293 36.82 -29.58 17.12
CA GLY A 293 37.10 -28.63 18.18
C GLY A 293 35.82 -27.99 18.73
N PRO A 294 35.87 -27.14 19.74
CA PRO A 294 34.82 -26.79 20.70
C PRO A 294 33.61 -26.04 20.14
N HIS A 295 33.35 -26.08 18.80
CA HIS A 295 32.22 -25.41 18.16
C HIS A 295 30.85 -26.00 18.54
N LEU A 296 30.83 -27.30 18.97
CA LEU A 296 29.60 -27.95 19.42
C LEU A 296 29.05 -27.29 20.71
N ARG A 297 29.94 -26.88 21.62
CA ARG A 297 29.53 -26.18 22.86
C ARG A 297 29.00 -24.78 22.62
N ARG A 298 29.51 -24.05 21.61
CA ARG A 298 28.99 -22.71 21.25
C ARG A 298 27.62 -22.80 20.55
N ALA A 299 27.45 -23.78 19.68
CA ALA A 299 26.16 -24.02 19.04
C ALA A 299 25.06 -24.40 20.05
N THR A 300 25.37 -25.29 21.00
CA THR A 300 24.45 -25.67 22.10
C THR A 300 24.12 -24.48 23.01
N VAL A 301 25.10 -23.64 23.37
CA VAL A 301 24.86 -22.43 24.19
C VAL A 301 23.96 -21.43 23.43
N LEU A 302 24.19 -21.23 22.14
CA LEU A 302 23.36 -20.34 21.30
C LEU A 302 21.92 -20.88 21.17
N THR A 303 21.77 -22.19 20.95
CA THR A 303 20.45 -22.83 20.87
C THR A 303 19.70 -22.73 22.21
N VAL A 304 20.37 -22.95 23.34
CA VAL A 304 19.76 -22.81 24.67
C VAL A 304 19.41 -21.36 24.96
N ALA A 305 20.22 -20.38 24.55
CA ALA A 305 19.93 -18.96 24.71
C ALA A 305 18.68 -18.53 23.87
N VAL A 306 18.58 -18.99 22.62
CA VAL A 306 17.43 -18.74 21.77
C VAL A 306 16.16 -19.37 22.34
N LEU A 307 16.24 -20.62 22.81
CA LEU A 307 15.11 -21.30 23.46
C LEU A 307 14.69 -20.60 24.76
N ALA A 308 15.62 -20.08 25.54
CA ALA A 308 15.33 -19.31 26.75
C ALA A 308 14.65 -17.96 26.42
N LEU A 309 15.08 -17.27 25.35
CA LEU A 309 14.45 -16.04 24.88
C LEU A 309 13.03 -16.30 24.35
N LEU A 310 12.82 -17.37 23.60
CA LEU A 310 11.49 -17.77 23.12
C LEU A 310 10.57 -18.15 24.28
N ALA A 311 11.07 -18.93 25.26
CA ALA A 311 10.30 -19.26 26.47
C ALA A 311 9.96 -18.02 27.31
N GLY A 312 10.91 -17.07 27.43
CA GLY A 312 10.68 -15.77 28.07
C GLY A 312 9.63 -14.93 27.34
N GLY A 313 9.70 -14.88 26.00
CA GLY A 313 8.71 -14.19 25.16
C GLY A 313 7.31 -14.79 25.28
N VAL A 314 7.18 -16.10 25.24
CA VAL A 314 5.91 -16.82 25.46
C VAL A 314 5.38 -16.56 26.88
N GLY A 315 6.27 -16.62 27.89
CA GLY A 315 5.90 -16.38 29.28
C GLY A 315 5.40 -14.95 29.54
N THR A 316 6.09 -13.95 28.99
CA THR A 316 5.67 -12.53 29.09
C THR A 316 4.40 -12.26 28.31
N GLY A 317 4.26 -12.83 27.10
CA GLY A 317 3.03 -12.75 26.30
C GLY A 317 1.84 -13.37 27.02
N TRP A 318 2.01 -14.52 27.64
CA TRP A 318 0.97 -15.17 28.43
C TRP A 318 0.59 -14.38 29.70
N ALA A 319 1.57 -13.80 30.38
CA ALA A 319 1.33 -12.91 31.53
C ALA A 319 0.56 -11.66 31.12
N TYR A 320 0.88 -11.08 29.95
CA TYR A 320 0.15 -9.93 29.40
C TYR A 320 -1.30 -10.30 29.05
N VAL A 321 -1.54 -11.43 28.37
CA VAL A 321 -2.90 -11.91 28.07
C VAL A 321 -3.71 -12.06 29.36
N ARG A 322 -3.12 -12.65 30.40
CA ARG A 322 -3.77 -12.83 31.71
C ARG A 322 -3.97 -11.54 32.51
N SER A 323 -3.34 -10.45 32.14
CA SER A 323 -3.55 -9.15 32.80
C SER A 323 -4.77 -8.38 32.25
N GLN A 324 -5.27 -8.77 31.08
CA GLN A 324 -6.40 -8.07 30.43
C GLN A 324 -7.76 -8.54 31.00
N TRP A 325 -8.69 -7.60 31.07
CA TRP A 325 -10.07 -7.85 31.51
C TRP A 325 -11.04 -7.29 30.48
N TYR A 326 -12.17 -7.96 30.30
CA TYR A 326 -13.27 -7.43 29.48
C TYR A 326 -14.64 -8.00 29.92
N VAL A 327 -15.70 -7.25 29.58
CA VAL A 327 -17.08 -7.65 29.76
C VAL A 327 -17.63 -8.09 28.41
N GLY A 328 -18.11 -9.29 28.31
CA GLY A 328 -18.60 -9.89 27.05
C GLY A 328 -19.87 -10.71 27.27
N SER A 329 -20.40 -11.30 26.19
CA SER A 329 -21.59 -12.17 26.22
C SER A 329 -21.21 -13.59 25.78
N ASP A 330 -21.90 -14.58 26.40
CA ASP A 330 -21.93 -15.97 25.94
C ASP A 330 -23.12 -16.24 24.99
N GLY A 331 -23.83 -15.20 24.54
CA GLY A 331 -25.05 -15.25 23.75
C GLY A 331 -26.32 -15.16 24.59
N GLN A 332 -26.29 -15.53 25.86
CA GLN A 332 -27.46 -15.48 26.77
C GLN A 332 -27.27 -14.49 27.92
N GLN A 333 -26.07 -14.44 28.47
CA GLN A 333 -25.75 -13.63 29.65
C GLN A 333 -24.48 -12.80 29.45
N VAL A 334 -24.42 -11.69 30.16
CA VAL A 334 -23.20 -10.85 30.25
C VAL A 334 -22.32 -11.49 31.32
N ASN A 335 -21.02 -11.66 30.97
CA ASN A 335 -20.04 -12.24 31.88
C ASN A 335 -18.77 -11.38 31.91
N VAL A 336 -18.04 -11.46 33.03
CA VAL A 336 -16.70 -10.86 33.14
C VAL A 336 -15.66 -11.90 32.78
N TYR A 337 -14.83 -11.55 31.81
CA TYR A 337 -13.75 -12.40 31.31
C TYR A 337 -12.38 -11.83 31.63
N ARG A 338 -11.43 -12.73 31.83
CA ARG A 338 -10.00 -12.41 31.96
C ARG A 338 -9.24 -13.01 30.79
N GLY A 339 -8.53 -12.17 30.01
CA GLY A 339 -7.84 -12.57 28.81
C GLY A 339 -8.17 -11.67 27.64
N LEU A 340 -7.94 -12.15 26.42
CA LEU A 340 -8.27 -11.49 25.15
C LEU A 340 -9.44 -12.18 24.47
N THR A 341 -10.26 -11.42 23.77
CA THR A 341 -11.33 -11.95 22.93
C THR A 341 -10.73 -12.70 21.74
N GLY A 342 -11.05 -14.00 21.59
CA GLY A 342 -10.63 -14.83 20.47
C GLY A 342 -10.02 -16.17 20.88
N SER A 343 -9.66 -16.97 19.86
CA SER A 343 -8.96 -18.25 20.02
C SER A 343 -7.82 -18.36 19.00
N ILE A 344 -6.69 -18.93 19.39
CA ILE A 344 -5.57 -19.24 18.51
C ILE A 344 -5.41 -20.75 18.47
N ALA A 345 -5.44 -21.36 17.29
CA ALA A 345 -5.31 -22.80 17.07
C ALA A 345 -6.27 -23.64 17.95
N GLY A 346 -7.51 -23.17 18.17
CA GLY A 346 -8.50 -23.86 18.99
C GLY A 346 -8.35 -23.66 20.51
N VAL A 347 -7.35 -22.93 20.97
CA VAL A 347 -7.16 -22.59 22.39
C VAL A 347 -7.78 -21.22 22.67
N HIS A 348 -8.75 -21.18 23.60
CA HIS A 348 -9.37 -19.93 24.03
C HIS A 348 -8.37 -19.12 24.88
N LEU A 349 -8.20 -17.83 24.52
CA LEU A 349 -7.30 -16.91 25.22
C LEU A 349 -7.96 -16.20 26.39
N PHE A 350 -9.12 -16.66 26.82
CA PHE A 350 -9.91 -16.06 27.91
C PHE A 350 -10.45 -17.14 28.87
N SER A 351 -10.77 -16.70 30.08
CA SER A 351 -11.47 -17.49 31.07
C SER A 351 -12.59 -16.64 31.71
N VAL A 352 -13.76 -17.26 31.91
CA VAL A 352 -14.85 -16.61 32.63
C VAL A 352 -14.45 -16.50 34.10
N GLN A 353 -14.55 -15.30 34.67
CA GLN A 353 -14.21 -15.03 36.06
C GLN A 353 -15.48 -14.83 36.93
N GLU A 354 -16.53 -14.25 36.34
CA GLU A 354 -17.73 -13.93 37.06
C GLU A 354 -18.96 -13.98 36.11
N HIS A 355 -19.98 -14.71 36.51
CA HIS A 355 -21.30 -14.74 35.86
C HIS A 355 -22.17 -13.65 36.49
N THR A 356 -22.63 -12.68 35.71
CA THR A 356 -23.29 -11.48 36.28
C THR A 356 -24.79 -11.59 36.41
N GLY A 357 -25.41 -12.61 35.81
CA GLY A 357 -26.87 -12.79 35.79
C GLY A 357 -27.62 -11.78 34.89
N VAL A 358 -26.95 -10.81 34.29
CA VAL A 358 -27.57 -9.85 33.37
C VAL A 358 -27.85 -10.55 32.04
N GLN A 359 -29.11 -10.64 31.65
CA GLN A 359 -29.49 -11.28 30.40
C GLN A 359 -29.27 -10.36 29.22
N THR A 360 -28.61 -10.85 28.17
CA THR A 360 -28.30 -10.08 26.97
C THR A 360 -29.55 -9.51 26.28
N ARG A 361 -30.67 -10.23 26.36
CA ARG A 361 -31.98 -9.80 25.80
C ARG A 361 -32.61 -8.60 26.55
N ALA A 362 -32.19 -8.32 27.77
CA ALA A 362 -32.69 -7.19 28.55
C ALA A 362 -31.92 -5.87 28.25
N LEU A 363 -30.84 -5.95 27.47
CA LEU A 363 -30.03 -4.78 27.06
C LEU A 363 -30.63 -4.12 25.81
N SER A 364 -30.36 -2.81 25.66
CA SER A 364 -30.61 -2.10 24.41
C SER A 364 -29.83 -2.73 23.25
N GLU A 365 -30.28 -2.56 22.01
CA GLU A 365 -29.59 -3.09 20.82
C GLU A 365 -28.16 -2.57 20.70
N LEU A 366 -27.96 -1.29 21.07
CA LEU A 366 -26.63 -0.66 21.08
C LEU A 366 -25.70 -1.29 22.14
N ASP A 367 -26.19 -1.53 23.34
CA ASP A 367 -25.38 -2.10 24.41
C ASP A 367 -25.14 -3.58 24.23
N ARG A 368 -26.11 -4.31 23.64
CA ARG A 368 -25.95 -5.70 23.22
C ARG A 368 -24.79 -5.82 22.23
N SER A 369 -24.76 -4.99 21.19
CA SER A 369 -23.69 -5.01 20.18
C SER A 369 -22.31 -4.64 20.76
N LYS A 370 -22.24 -3.80 21.81
CA LYS A 370 -20.98 -3.49 22.50
C LYS A 370 -20.50 -4.69 23.34
N VAL A 371 -21.40 -5.34 24.07
CA VAL A 371 -21.07 -6.51 24.89
C VAL A 371 -20.67 -7.70 24.03
N GLU A 372 -21.30 -7.90 22.89
CA GLU A 372 -20.93 -8.96 21.94
C GLU A 372 -19.53 -8.76 21.35
N ARG A 373 -19.11 -7.50 21.09
CA ARG A 373 -17.74 -7.18 20.68
C ARG A 373 -16.72 -7.23 21.82
N GLY A 374 -17.16 -7.24 23.07
CA GLY A 374 -16.34 -7.21 24.27
C GLY A 374 -15.94 -5.77 24.66
N ILE A 375 -16.37 -5.34 25.84
CA ILE A 375 -16.03 -4.04 26.42
C ILE A 375 -14.77 -4.21 27.26
N ARG A 376 -13.67 -3.58 26.87
CA ARG A 376 -12.41 -3.58 27.65
C ARG A 376 -12.61 -2.94 29.01
N ALA A 377 -11.95 -3.51 30.01
CA ALA A 377 -11.94 -3.00 31.38
C ALA A 377 -10.49 -2.90 31.91
N ASP A 378 -10.20 -1.85 32.64
CA ASP A 378 -8.88 -1.59 33.24
C ASP A 378 -8.68 -2.37 34.56
N GLY A 379 -9.25 -3.57 34.65
CA GLY A 379 -9.16 -4.44 35.80
C GLY A 379 -10.51 -4.95 36.28
N GLN A 380 -10.49 -5.82 37.30
CA GLN A 380 -11.71 -6.43 37.85
C GLN A 380 -12.72 -5.42 38.42
N ALA A 381 -12.23 -4.38 39.10
CA ALA A 381 -13.10 -3.38 39.69
C ALA A 381 -13.84 -2.55 38.62
N ASP A 382 -13.17 -2.24 37.52
CA ASP A 382 -13.76 -1.52 36.41
C ASP A 382 -14.74 -2.40 35.62
N ALA A 383 -14.41 -3.68 35.39
CA ALA A 383 -15.33 -4.66 34.79
C ALA A 383 -16.65 -4.76 35.59
N ARG A 384 -16.58 -4.83 36.93
CA ARG A 384 -17.77 -4.83 37.80
C ARG A 384 -18.57 -3.53 37.71
N ARG A 385 -17.91 -2.38 37.59
CA ARG A 385 -18.58 -1.09 37.39
C ARG A 385 -19.37 -1.09 36.07
N ILE A 386 -18.75 -1.54 34.99
CA ILE A 386 -19.40 -1.68 33.67
C ILE A 386 -20.65 -2.59 33.79
N VAL A 387 -20.52 -3.71 34.46
CA VAL A 387 -21.64 -4.63 34.71
C VAL A 387 -22.77 -3.98 35.51
N THR A 388 -22.46 -3.19 36.56
CA THR A 388 -23.45 -2.46 37.35
C THR A 388 -24.24 -1.47 36.46
N VAL A 389 -23.55 -0.73 35.61
CA VAL A 389 -24.21 0.19 34.66
C VAL A 389 -25.13 -0.55 33.69
N LEU A 390 -24.67 -1.68 33.12
CA LEU A 390 -25.48 -2.52 32.23
C LEU A 390 -26.71 -3.12 32.96
N HIS A 391 -26.56 -3.52 34.22
CA HIS A 391 -27.63 -4.03 35.03
C HIS A 391 -28.70 -2.97 35.34
N ASP A 392 -28.29 -1.75 35.67
CA ASP A 392 -29.20 -0.64 35.91
C ASP A 392 -29.96 -0.23 34.65
N GLN A 393 -29.26 -0.21 33.50
CA GLN A 393 -29.88 0.04 32.19
C GLN A 393 -30.89 -1.07 31.81
N ALA A 394 -30.57 -2.35 32.08
CA ALA A 394 -31.47 -3.46 31.82
C ALA A 394 -32.77 -3.39 32.68
N ARG A 395 -32.70 -2.80 33.88
CA ARG A 395 -33.89 -2.59 34.74
C ARG A 395 -34.76 -1.44 34.26
N CYS A 396 -34.19 -0.45 33.57
CA CYS A 396 -34.90 0.72 33.05
C CYS A 396 -35.47 0.51 31.65
N ALA A 397 -35.18 -0.61 30.96
CA ALA A 397 -35.72 -0.89 29.65
C ALA A 397 -37.23 -1.18 29.73
N PRO A 398 -38.11 -0.52 28.94
CA PRO A 398 -39.53 -0.85 28.90
C PRO A 398 -39.71 -2.29 28.39
N PRO A 399 -40.74 -3.03 28.92
CA PRO A 399 -40.96 -4.40 28.46
C PRO A 399 -41.23 -4.43 26.96
N THR A 400 -40.44 -5.20 26.22
CA THR A 400 -40.65 -5.44 24.80
C THR A 400 -41.96 -6.24 24.66
N THR A 401 -43.00 -5.56 24.19
CA THR A 401 -44.25 -6.19 23.78
C THR A 401 -43.96 -7.14 22.62
N PRO A 402 -44.33 -8.43 22.67
CA PRO A 402 -44.18 -9.30 21.52
C PRO A 402 -45.03 -8.78 20.36
N THR A 403 -44.43 -8.62 19.20
CA THR A 403 -45.12 -8.29 17.94
C THR A 403 -46.25 -9.29 17.72
N PRO A 404 -47.51 -8.86 17.56
CA PRO A 404 -48.60 -9.78 17.27
C PRO A 404 -48.38 -10.38 15.88
N THR A 405 -48.46 -11.72 15.81
CA THR A 405 -48.54 -12.49 14.58
C THR A 405 -49.76 -12.01 13.76
N PRO A 406 -49.68 -11.77 12.46
CA PRO A 406 -50.83 -11.38 11.66
C PRO A 406 -51.80 -12.57 11.55
N THR A 407 -52.98 -12.43 12.16
CA THR A 407 -54.14 -13.33 12.01
C THR A 407 -54.93 -12.90 10.77
N PRO A 408 -55.48 -13.80 9.97
CA PRO A 408 -56.24 -13.46 8.76
C PRO A 408 -57.54 -12.72 9.06
N GLU A 409 -57.84 -11.81 8.20
CA GLU A 409 -58.97 -10.90 8.13
C GLU A 409 -60.32 -11.61 8.16
N LEU A 410 -61.17 -11.31 9.15
CA LEU A 410 -62.61 -11.61 9.17
C LEU A 410 -63.36 -10.33 9.55
N SER A 411 -64.33 -9.99 8.72
CA SER A 411 -65.17 -8.80 8.70
C SER A 411 -65.96 -8.51 10.00
N PRO A 412 -66.39 -7.22 10.23
CA PRO A 412 -66.87 -6.75 11.49
C PRO A 412 -68.38 -6.96 11.73
N PRO A 413 -68.84 -7.07 12.98
CA PRO A 413 -70.19 -6.67 13.38
C PRO A 413 -70.18 -5.49 14.37
N PRO A 414 -71.39 -4.90 14.66
CA PRO A 414 -71.54 -3.48 14.96
C PRO A 414 -71.46 -3.11 16.45
N ALA A 415 -71.42 -1.81 16.65
CA ALA A 415 -71.28 -1.06 17.88
C ALA A 415 -72.22 -1.45 19.05
N GLY A 416 -71.63 -1.47 20.28
CA GLY A 416 -72.35 -1.49 21.54
C GLY A 416 -71.52 -0.79 22.62
N SER A 417 -72.07 0.26 23.16
CA SER A 417 -71.58 1.14 24.23
C SER A 417 -71.60 0.51 25.60
N GLY A 418 -70.46 0.65 26.39
CA GLY A 418 -70.42 0.31 27.81
C GLY A 418 -69.16 0.87 28.48
N PRO A 419 -69.21 1.33 29.76
CA PRO A 419 -68.23 2.25 30.30
C PRO A 419 -66.94 1.61 30.85
N MET A 420 -65.89 2.38 30.80
CA MET A 420 -64.49 2.16 31.18
C MET A 420 -64.33 2.01 32.71
N PRO A 421 -63.51 1.10 33.23
CA PRO A 421 -62.96 1.17 34.58
C PRO A 421 -61.59 1.84 34.61
N THR A 422 -61.46 2.76 35.57
CA THR A 422 -60.27 3.56 35.93
C THR A 422 -59.14 2.67 36.46
N ALA A 423 -57.92 2.86 35.97
CA ALA A 423 -56.68 2.24 36.47
C ALA A 423 -56.03 3.11 37.56
N PRO A 424 -55.35 2.52 38.55
CA PRO A 424 -54.63 3.25 39.59
C PRO A 424 -53.29 3.80 39.10
N PRO A 425 -52.68 4.84 39.72
CA PRO A 425 -51.48 5.52 39.27
C PRO A 425 -50.25 4.67 39.55
N ALA A 426 -49.40 4.50 38.51
CA ALA A 426 -48.07 3.93 38.62
C ALA A 426 -47.11 4.96 39.20
N GLY A 427 -46.39 4.55 40.23
CA GLY A 427 -45.30 5.35 40.83
C GLY A 427 -44.14 5.53 39.84
N SER A 428 -43.79 6.79 39.62
CA SER A 428 -42.66 7.18 38.81
C SER A 428 -41.34 6.91 39.55
N ALA A 429 -40.62 5.89 39.11
CA ALA A 429 -39.20 5.76 39.44
C ALA A 429 -38.40 6.55 38.38
N GLU A 430 -37.80 7.63 38.81
CA GLU A 430 -36.92 8.47 37.97
C GLU A 430 -35.64 7.71 37.58
N CYS A 431 -35.44 7.45 36.32
CA CYS A 431 -34.20 6.93 35.80
C CYS A 431 -33.21 8.07 35.55
N PRO A 432 -31.95 7.95 35.97
CA PRO A 432 -30.95 8.98 35.72
C PRO A 432 -30.57 9.06 34.25
N ALA A 433 -30.40 10.29 33.74
CA ALA A 433 -29.98 10.58 32.37
C ALA A 433 -28.56 10.05 32.09
N PRO A 434 -28.27 9.59 30.84
CA PRO A 434 -26.94 9.10 30.53
C PRO A 434 -25.87 10.20 30.61
N PRO A 435 -24.65 9.88 31.08
CA PRO A 435 -23.57 10.85 31.11
C PRO A 435 -23.10 11.21 29.72
N LEU A 436 -23.09 12.51 29.39
CA LEU A 436 -22.48 13.08 28.21
C LEU A 436 -20.97 12.78 28.20
N ALA A 437 -20.44 12.38 27.09
CA ALA A 437 -19.01 12.07 26.88
C ALA A 437 -18.13 13.24 27.36
N GLY A 438 -17.31 12.96 28.37
CA GLY A 438 -16.40 13.92 28.97
C GLY A 438 -15.27 14.33 28.04
N SER A 439 -15.20 15.63 27.75
CA SER A 439 -14.03 16.31 27.25
C SER A 439 -12.92 16.28 28.30
N ARG A 440 -11.73 15.80 27.91
CA ARG A 440 -10.53 15.87 28.76
C ARG A 440 -10.09 17.30 28.93
N SER A 441 -10.14 17.80 30.19
CA SER A 441 -9.57 19.06 30.61
C SER A 441 -8.08 18.87 30.92
N THR A 442 -7.24 19.69 30.33
CA THR A 442 -5.85 19.94 30.75
C THR A 442 -5.82 21.00 31.82
N PRO A 443 -4.93 20.93 32.84
CA PRO A 443 -4.89 21.88 33.93
C PRO A 443 -4.20 23.19 33.53
N GLY A 444 -4.78 24.30 34.00
CA GLY A 444 -4.40 25.65 33.69
C GLY A 444 -3.19 26.20 34.45
N LEU A 445 -2.69 27.28 33.90
CA LEU A 445 -1.81 28.22 34.55
C LEU A 445 -2.45 29.62 34.46
N THR A 446 -2.42 30.30 35.58
CA THR A 446 -3.16 31.50 36.00
C THR A 446 -2.62 32.80 35.44
N ARG A 447 -3.55 33.77 35.29
CA ARG A 447 -3.50 35.20 35.51
C ARG A 447 -3.05 36.16 34.43
N GLY A 448 -3.95 37.11 34.16
CA GLY A 448 -3.67 38.48 33.72
C GLY A 448 -4.71 39.08 32.78
N ASP A 449 -5.79 39.62 33.33
CA ASP A 449 -6.65 40.66 32.73
C ASP A 449 -6.10 42.07 33.11
N PRO A 450 -6.45 43.20 32.47
CA PRO A 450 -7.60 43.52 31.62
C PRO A 450 -7.35 44.52 30.44
N SER A 451 -8.40 44.74 29.68
CA SER A 451 -8.85 46.00 29.04
C SER A 451 -8.57 46.26 27.57
N SER A 452 -9.68 46.53 26.93
CA SER A 452 -10.03 47.52 25.90
C SER A 452 -10.23 47.09 24.46
N SER A 453 -11.49 47.05 24.08
CA SER A 453 -12.04 47.39 22.75
C SER A 453 -11.89 48.89 22.46
N PRO A 454 -12.08 49.45 21.22
CA PRO A 454 -12.89 48.98 20.10
C PRO A 454 -12.25 49.16 18.68
N GLY A 455 -12.93 48.68 17.66
CA GLY A 455 -12.59 48.82 16.25
C GLY A 455 -12.57 50.27 15.70
N PRO A 456 -12.32 50.47 14.40
CA PRO A 456 -13.38 50.40 13.40
C PRO A 456 -12.99 49.88 12.00
N THR A 457 -14.00 49.52 11.23
CA THR A 457 -14.04 49.33 9.79
C THR A 457 -13.64 50.61 9.04
N PRO A 458 -13.06 50.51 7.83
CA PRO A 458 -13.45 51.42 6.76
C PRO A 458 -13.92 50.74 5.48
N THR A 459 -15.03 51.30 5.03
CA THR A 459 -15.70 51.23 3.76
C THR A 459 -14.85 51.82 2.63
N GLY A 460 -14.96 51.22 1.42
CA GLY A 460 -15.04 52.02 0.20
C GLY A 460 -13.81 52.01 -0.70
N ALA A 461 -13.91 51.48 -1.92
CA ALA A 461 -14.06 52.22 -3.16
C ALA A 461 -13.88 51.33 -4.36
N MET A 462 -14.86 51.35 -5.23
CA MET A 462 -14.80 50.92 -6.64
C MET A 462 -13.73 51.71 -7.40
N ALA A 463 -12.97 51.05 -8.27
CA ALA A 463 -12.40 51.68 -9.44
C ALA A 463 -12.42 50.69 -10.62
N THR A 464 -13.19 51.11 -11.59
CA THR A 464 -13.28 50.64 -12.98
C THR A 464 -11.99 50.89 -13.72
N GLY A 465 -11.59 50.03 -14.64
CA GLY A 465 -10.60 50.43 -15.62
C GLY A 465 -9.91 49.30 -16.40
N THR A 466 -10.48 49.05 -17.59
CA THR A 466 -9.83 48.85 -18.90
C THR A 466 -8.92 47.66 -19.16
N THR A 467 -9.41 46.77 -20.01
CA THR A 467 -8.73 45.83 -20.90
C THR A 467 -7.70 46.54 -21.79
N PRO A 468 -6.55 45.97 -22.07
CA PRO A 468 -5.84 46.27 -23.32
C PRO A 468 -5.86 45.09 -24.30
N THR A 469 -6.26 45.44 -25.48
CA THR A 469 -6.28 44.76 -26.76
C THR A 469 -4.87 44.34 -27.20
N SER A 470 -4.75 43.17 -27.79
CA SER A 470 -3.57 42.69 -28.54
C SER A 470 -3.36 43.49 -29.81
N PRO A 471 -2.13 43.69 -30.29
CA PRO A 471 -1.86 43.97 -31.68
C PRO A 471 -1.24 42.75 -32.40
N THR A 472 -1.87 42.39 -33.50
CA THR A 472 -1.35 41.56 -34.60
C THR A 472 -0.28 42.37 -35.37
N PRO A 473 0.86 41.79 -35.76
CA PRO A 473 1.66 42.32 -36.84
C PRO A 473 1.49 41.47 -38.11
N THR A 474 0.90 42.11 -39.08
CA THR A 474 0.97 41.79 -40.53
C THR A 474 2.32 42.30 -41.08
N GLY A 475 3.04 41.45 -41.81
CA GLY A 475 4.20 41.89 -42.59
C GLY A 475 4.70 40.75 -43.51
N PRO A 476 5.24 41.04 -44.69
CA PRO A 476 4.99 40.28 -45.89
C PRO A 476 6.06 39.23 -46.25
N ILE A 477 5.63 38.27 -47.06
CA ILE A 477 6.39 37.23 -47.75
C ILE A 477 7.37 37.84 -48.78
N PRO A 478 8.64 37.40 -48.91
CA PRO A 478 9.39 37.54 -50.14
C PRO A 478 9.47 36.22 -50.89
N THR A 479 9.04 36.28 -52.11
CA THR A 479 9.19 35.33 -53.22
C THR A 479 10.61 35.22 -53.71
N GLY A 480 10.99 34.04 -54.07
CA GLY A 480 11.99 33.34 -54.79
C GLY A 480 13.29 34.01 -55.30
N PRO A 481 14.23 33.28 -55.88
CA PRO A 481 14.02 32.61 -57.15
C PRO A 481 14.62 31.22 -57.34
N THR A 482 14.06 30.51 -58.29
CA THR A 482 14.48 29.30 -58.99
C THR A 482 15.84 29.45 -59.68
N GLN A 483 16.73 28.43 -59.57
CA GLN A 483 17.70 28.06 -60.64
C GLN A 483 18.03 26.55 -60.49
N THR A 484 17.62 25.79 -61.38
CA THR A 484 18.06 25.00 -62.52
C THR A 484 19.47 24.39 -62.45
N SER A 485 19.43 23.03 -62.58
CA SER A 485 20.26 22.12 -63.37
C SER A 485 21.78 22.02 -63.14
N GLY A 486 22.20 20.75 -63.05
CA GLY A 486 23.57 20.32 -63.28
C GLY A 486 23.71 18.82 -63.10
N LEU A 487 23.63 18.03 -64.21
CA LEU A 487 23.97 16.60 -64.32
C LEU A 487 25.49 16.38 -64.15
N ALA A 488 25.81 15.34 -63.52
CA ALA A 488 26.80 14.28 -63.64
C ALA A 488 28.24 14.61 -64.25
N PRO A 489 29.27 13.74 -64.08
CA PRO A 489 29.27 12.25 -64.12
C PRO A 489 29.48 11.54 -62.79
#